data_76482f0acbcfa418310d548030d2fb56
#
_entry.id   76482f0acbcfa418310d548030d2fb56
#
_cell.length_a   1.000
_cell.length_b   1.000
_cell.length_c   1.000
_cell.angle_alpha   90.00
_cell.angle_beta   90.00
_cell.angle_gamma   90.00
#
_symmetry.space_group_name_H-M   'P 1'
#
loop_
_entity.id
_entity.type
_entity.pdbx_description
1 polymer ?
#
loop_
_entity_poly.entity_id
_entity_poly.type
_entity_poly.pdbx_seq_one_letter_code
_entity_poly.pdbx_strand_id
1 'polypeptide(L)'
;KKNKKVFTHGHFLRPQDVAMLSALGLNKVKVTRKVIVGLLSNGNELINPGKRKEDNKIYDSNRYSLFSLLNSNSIKVLDKGIVKDDYNKIKSQISDLKNNCDLIVISGGASSGSRDFIIKIIKEIGAIKFWKVSIKPGRPFGFGFFNKKKPILILPGNPVACFVIFFLFGEVLLNYIQGNFSYKKSFFIVKSNFSMKKKFGREEFLRGRTFVKNGIMYVNKFYKQGAGILNSLVWSNGLIRLRSNKTIIEKNSDLEFYPYER
;
A
#
# COMPACT_ATOMS: atom_id res chain seq x y z
N LYS A 1 10.11 24.03 31.07
CA LYS A 1 10.15 25.48 30.95
C LYS A 1 8.86 25.96 30.29
N LYS A 2 8.24 27.00 30.82
CA LYS A 2 7.05 27.64 30.24
C LYS A 2 7.33 28.05 28.79
N ASN A 3 6.37 27.85 27.88
CA ASN A 3 6.46 28.13 26.43
C ASN A 3 7.41 27.25 25.60
N LYS A 4 7.85 26.10 26.11
CA LYS A 4 8.59 25.16 25.30
C LYS A 4 7.62 24.35 24.42
N LYS A 5 7.87 24.32 23.10
CA LYS A 5 7.10 23.46 22.16
C LYS A 5 7.37 21.98 22.49
N VAL A 6 6.30 21.23 22.79
CA VAL A 6 6.38 19.80 23.18
C VAL A 6 6.27 18.91 21.94
N PHE A 7 5.32 19.19 21.07
CA PHE A 7 5.09 18.42 19.83
C PHE A 7 5.07 19.36 18.63
N THR A 8 5.45 18.81 17.48
CA THR A 8 5.39 19.49 16.18
C THR A 8 4.14 19.09 15.41
N HIS A 9 3.76 19.88 14.43
CA HIS A 9 2.71 19.49 13.48
C HIS A 9 3.07 18.15 12.79
N GLY A 10 2.09 17.26 12.64
CA GLY A 10 2.28 15.94 12.05
C GLY A 10 2.81 14.88 13.02
N HIS A 11 3.06 15.23 14.29
CA HIS A 11 3.41 14.24 15.31
C HIS A 11 2.24 13.27 15.54
N PHE A 12 2.51 11.97 15.42
CA PHE A 12 1.53 10.93 15.73
C PHE A 12 1.44 10.74 17.25
N LEU A 13 0.27 10.99 17.84
CA LEU A 13 0.07 10.87 19.28
C LEU A 13 0.02 9.39 19.71
N ARG A 14 1.02 8.99 20.47
CA ARG A 14 1.13 7.67 21.08
C ARG A 14 0.63 7.70 22.53
N PRO A 15 0.38 6.57 23.19
CA PRO A 15 -0.07 6.55 24.58
C PRO A 15 0.79 7.38 25.55
N GLN A 16 2.12 7.31 25.41
CA GLN A 16 3.07 8.10 26.21
C GLN A 16 2.96 9.61 25.94
N ASP A 17 2.60 10.01 24.72
CA ASP A 17 2.41 11.42 24.37
C ASP A 17 1.10 11.95 24.99
N VAL A 18 0.05 11.13 25.06
CA VAL A 18 -1.21 11.43 25.77
C VAL A 18 -0.95 11.57 27.27
N ALA A 19 -0.15 10.70 27.87
CA ALA A 19 0.25 10.81 29.28
C ALA A 19 0.98 12.14 29.56
N MET A 20 1.89 12.55 28.66
CA MET A 20 2.61 13.83 28.77
C MET A 20 1.66 15.02 28.67
N LEU A 21 0.71 15.01 27.74
CA LEU A 21 -0.29 16.08 27.62
C LEU A 21 -1.15 16.19 28.87
N SER A 22 -1.57 15.08 29.46
CA SER A 22 -2.33 15.03 30.70
C SER A 22 -1.53 15.57 31.87
N ALA A 23 -0.24 15.22 31.97
CA ALA A 23 0.65 15.77 33.02
C ALA A 23 0.86 17.29 32.91
N LEU A 24 0.71 17.84 31.69
CA LEU A 24 0.73 19.28 31.45
C LEU A 24 -0.63 19.96 31.72
N GLY A 25 -1.64 19.23 32.17
CA GLY A 25 -2.97 19.73 32.42
C GLY A 25 -3.82 19.99 31.18
N LEU A 26 -3.43 19.44 30.03
CA LEU A 26 -4.15 19.65 28.76
C LEU A 26 -5.18 18.53 28.56
N ASN A 27 -6.46 18.90 28.60
CA ASN A 27 -7.58 17.98 28.38
C ASN A 27 -8.04 17.94 26.90
N LYS A 28 -7.61 18.87 26.06
CA LYS A 28 -7.93 18.96 24.64
C LYS A 28 -6.72 19.44 23.83
N VAL A 29 -6.50 18.87 22.67
CA VAL A 29 -5.49 19.31 21.71
C VAL A 29 -6.08 19.35 20.31
N LYS A 30 -5.58 20.25 19.47
CA LYS A 30 -5.96 20.29 18.05
C LYS A 30 -5.24 19.18 17.30
N VAL A 31 -5.98 18.36 16.59
CA VAL A 31 -5.46 17.27 15.75
C VAL A 31 -5.96 17.41 14.31
N THR A 32 -5.29 16.73 13.37
CA THR A 32 -5.80 16.62 11.99
C THR A 32 -7.11 15.83 11.99
N ARG A 33 -8.06 16.20 11.12
CA ARG A 33 -9.27 15.40 10.93
C ARG A 33 -8.93 14.03 10.32
N LYS A 34 -9.85 13.09 10.44
CA LYS A 34 -9.73 11.79 9.77
C LYS A 34 -9.59 11.99 8.26
N VAL A 35 -8.65 11.26 7.66
CA VAL A 35 -8.48 11.20 6.20
C VAL A 35 -9.57 10.31 5.62
N ILE A 36 -10.26 10.77 4.59
CA ILE A 36 -11.29 10.01 3.89
C ILE A 36 -10.62 9.37 2.66
N VAL A 37 -10.58 8.03 2.64
CA VAL A 37 -10.03 7.25 1.54
C VAL A 37 -11.14 6.59 0.76
N GLY A 38 -11.27 6.93 -0.52
CA GLY A 38 -12.15 6.24 -1.45
C GLY A 38 -11.51 4.95 -1.94
N LEU A 39 -12.20 3.83 -1.81
CA LEU A 39 -11.73 2.52 -2.23
C LEU A 39 -12.68 1.95 -3.31
N LEU A 40 -12.10 1.46 -4.40
CA LEU A 40 -12.82 0.90 -5.54
C LEU A 40 -12.05 -0.28 -6.13
N SER A 41 -12.73 -1.39 -6.39
CA SER A 41 -12.23 -2.47 -7.23
C SER A 41 -12.83 -2.41 -8.63
N ASN A 42 -12.01 -2.63 -9.66
CA ASN A 42 -12.46 -2.64 -11.04
C ASN A 42 -12.11 -3.97 -11.74
N GLY A 43 -13.09 -4.56 -12.40
CA GLY A 43 -12.93 -5.77 -13.19
C GLY A 43 -14.24 -6.54 -13.36
N ASN A 44 -14.48 -7.01 -14.58
CA ASN A 44 -15.63 -7.86 -14.88
C ASN A 44 -15.49 -9.26 -14.27
N GLU A 45 -14.26 -9.71 -14.04
CA GLU A 45 -13.94 -11.00 -13.42
C GLU A 45 -14.23 -11.06 -11.92
N LEU A 46 -14.41 -9.91 -11.25
CA LEU A 46 -14.53 -9.83 -9.80
C LEU A 46 -15.93 -10.13 -9.29
N ILE A 47 -16.00 -10.88 -8.20
CA ILE A 47 -17.20 -11.10 -7.38
C ILE A 47 -16.87 -10.88 -5.90
N ASN A 48 -17.88 -10.52 -5.11
CA ASN A 48 -17.74 -10.43 -3.65
C ASN A 48 -17.61 -11.81 -3.01
N PRO A 49 -16.78 -11.95 -1.96
CA PRO A 49 -16.78 -13.13 -1.10
C PRO A 49 -18.21 -13.43 -0.59
N GLY A 50 -18.54 -14.72 -0.43
CA GLY A 50 -19.87 -15.17 -0.05
C GLY A 50 -20.84 -15.37 -1.21
N LYS A 51 -20.58 -14.84 -2.40
CA LYS A 51 -21.36 -15.15 -3.61
C LYS A 51 -20.93 -16.50 -4.19
N ARG A 52 -21.89 -17.24 -4.81
CA ARG A 52 -21.56 -18.47 -5.55
C ARG A 52 -20.56 -18.14 -6.66
N LYS A 53 -19.47 -18.90 -6.72
CA LYS A 53 -18.45 -18.72 -7.76
C LYS A 53 -18.99 -19.23 -9.09
N GLU A 54 -18.99 -18.37 -10.08
CA GLU A 54 -19.27 -18.68 -11.48
C GLU A 54 -17.95 -18.97 -12.21
N ASP A 55 -18.04 -19.64 -13.34
CA ASP A 55 -16.88 -19.83 -14.22
C ASP A 55 -16.31 -18.48 -14.65
N ASN A 56 -14.97 -18.40 -14.77
CA ASN A 56 -14.24 -17.19 -15.12
C ASN A 56 -14.36 -16.02 -14.12
N LYS A 57 -14.88 -16.24 -12.91
CA LYS A 57 -14.90 -15.25 -11.83
C LYS A 57 -13.87 -15.57 -10.75
N ILE A 58 -13.36 -14.51 -10.14
CA ILE A 58 -12.48 -14.58 -8.98
C ILE A 58 -13.03 -13.69 -7.85
N TYR A 59 -12.79 -14.12 -6.60
CA TYR A 59 -13.18 -13.30 -5.47
C TYR A 59 -12.27 -12.08 -5.33
N ASP A 60 -12.87 -10.92 -5.06
CA ASP A 60 -12.15 -9.68 -4.80
C ASP A 60 -11.43 -9.74 -3.45
N SER A 61 -10.20 -10.20 -3.45
CA SER A 61 -9.35 -10.23 -2.25
C SER A 61 -8.64 -8.90 -2.01
N ASN A 62 -8.41 -8.10 -3.05
CA ASN A 62 -7.66 -6.85 -2.96
C ASN A 62 -8.39 -5.83 -2.10
N ARG A 63 -9.67 -5.62 -2.34
CA ARG A 63 -10.48 -4.63 -1.61
C ARG A 63 -10.51 -4.92 -0.12
N TYR A 64 -10.67 -6.18 0.27
CA TYR A 64 -10.68 -6.57 1.69
C TYR A 64 -9.29 -6.42 2.34
N SER A 65 -8.23 -6.77 1.61
CA SER A 65 -6.86 -6.55 2.08
C SER A 65 -6.54 -5.07 2.25
N LEU A 66 -6.92 -4.23 1.27
CA LEU A 66 -6.75 -2.78 1.34
C LEU A 66 -7.61 -2.15 2.44
N PHE A 67 -8.87 -2.59 2.58
CA PHE A 67 -9.74 -2.13 3.65
C PHE A 67 -9.13 -2.42 5.03
N SER A 68 -8.56 -3.62 5.22
CA SER A 68 -7.87 -3.99 6.46
C SER A 68 -6.61 -3.14 6.70
N LEU A 69 -5.80 -2.86 5.67
CA LEU A 69 -4.63 -1.98 5.77
C LEU A 69 -5.00 -0.53 6.07
N LEU A 70 -6.17 -0.08 5.62
CA LEU A 70 -6.72 1.26 5.86
C LEU A 70 -7.45 1.38 7.21
N ASN A 71 -7.77 0.26 7.85
CA ASN A 71 -8.54 0.26 9.09
C ASN A 71 -7.72 0.84 10.26
N SER A 72 -7.95 2.10 10.56
CA SER A 72 -7.33 2.80 11.69
C SER A 72 -8.25 3.92 12.20
N ASN A 73 -8.03 4.35 13.44
CA ASN A 73 -8.82 5.43 14.06
C ASN A 73 -8.69 6.78 13.33
N SER A 74 -7.66 6.96 12.51
CA SER A 74 -7.38 8.20 11.78
C SER A 74 -7.85 8.20 10.32
N ILE A 75 -8.46 7.09 9.87
CA ILE A 75 -8.94 6.94 8.49
C ILE A 75 -10.43 6.59 8.49
N LYS A 76 -11.16 7.16 7.52
CA LYS A 76 -12.52 6.76 7.15
C LYS A 76 -12.49 6.22 5.72
N VAL A 77 -12.92 4.98 5.52
CA VAL A 77 -12.97 4.38 4.19
C VAL A 77 -14.36 4.57 3.59
N LEU A 78 -14.41 5.11 2.38
CA LEU A 78 -15.60 5.18 1.53
C LEU A 78 -15.48 4.09 0.46
N ASP A 79 -16.01 2.93 0.76
CA ASP A 79 -15.92 1.74 -0.09
C ASP A 79 -17.03 1.74 -1.16
N LYS A 80 -16.63 1.77 -2.44
CA LYS A 80 -17.54 1.73 -3.62
C LYS A 80 -17.75 0.31 -4.16
N GLY A 81 -17.11 -0.68 -3.56
CA GLY A 81 -17.25 -2.06 -3.99
C GLY A 81 -16.59 -2.34 -5.33
N ILE A 82 -17.19 -3.28 -6.07
CA ILE A 82 -16.75 -3.69 -7.40
C ILE A 82 -17.49 -2.90 -8.47
N VAL A 83 -16.75 -2.19 -9.31
CA VAL A 83 -17.27 -1.52 -10.51
C VAL A 83 -16.86 -2.30 -11.74
N LYS A 84 -17.83 -2.65 -12.57
CA LYS A 84 -17.62 -3.36 -13.84
C LYS A 84 -16.87 -2.48 -14.84
N ASP A 85 -16.29 -3.10 -15.87
CA ASP A 85 -15.54 -2.46 -16.94
C ASP A 85 -16.50 -1.70 -17.89
N ASP A 86 -17.08 -0.61 -17.37
CA ASP A 86 -17.96 0.31 -18.06
C ASP A 86 -17.41 1.73 -17.83
N TYR A 87 -17.10 2.41 -18.93
CA TYR A 87 -16.46 3.74 -18.88
C TYR A 87 -17.29 4.75 -18.08
N ASN A 88 -18.59 4.83 -18.31
CA ASN A 88 -19.47 5.80 -17.66
C ASN A 88 -19.64 5.51 -16.18
N LYS A 89 -19.80 4.24 -15.81
CA LYS A 89 -19.88 3.80 -14.41
C LYS A 89 -18.59 4.10 -13.67
N ILE A 90 -17.43 3.76 -14.24
CA ILE A 90 -16.13 4.04 -13.64
C ILE A 90 -15.94 5.56 -13.47
N LYS A 91 -16.25 6.37 -14.51
CA LYS A 91 -16.14 7.82 -14.48
C LYS A 91 -17.03 8.44 -13.41
N SER A 92 -18.26 7.99 -13.30
CA SER A 92 -19.22 8.44 -12.27
C SER A 92 -18.69 8.16 -10.88
N GLN A 93 -18.22 6.92 -10.58
CA GLN A 93 -17.68 6.56 -9.28
C GLN A 93 -16.40 7.33 -8.94
N ILE A 94 -15.50 7.50 -9.88
CA ILE A 94 -14.28 8.29 -9.67
C ILE A 94 -14.62 9.76 -9.41
N SER A 95 -15.60 10.32 -10.14
CA SER A 95 -16.04 11.71 -9.94
C SER A 95 -16.67 11.93 -8.58
N ASP A 96 -17.49 10.99 -8.11
CA ASP A 96 -18.03 11.03 -6.75
C ASP A 96 -16.93 10.95 -5.69
N LEU A 97 -16.01 10.01 -5.81
CA LEU A 97 -14.87 9.90 -4.91
C LEU A 97 -13.96 11.13 -4.93
N LYS A 98 -13.74 11.72 -6.10
CA LYS A 98 -12.99 12.98 -6.26
C LYS A 98 -13.57 14.11 -5.41
N ASN A 99 -14.89 14.20 -5.27
CA ASN A 99 -15.54 15.23 -4.49
C ASN A 99 -15.50 14.95 -2.98
N ASN A 100 -15.60 13.69 -2.58
CA ASN A 100 -15.86 13.28 -1.20
C ASN A 100 -14.64 12.69 -0.44
N CYS A 101 -13.50 12.46 -1.12
CA CYS A 101 -12.32 11.83 -0.51
C CYS A 101 -11.07 12.70 -0.58
N ASP A 102 -10.11 12.40 0.30
CA ASP A 102 -8.77 13.01 0.31
C ASP A 102 -7.76 12.20 -0.52
N LEU A 103 -7.98 10.88 -0.62
CA LEU A 103 -7.20 9.94 -1.40
C LEU A 103 -8.16 8.97 -2.09
N ILE A 104 -7.88 8.62 -3.34
CA ILE A 104 -8.58 7.54 -4.04
C ILE A 104 -7.62 6.39 -4.27
N VAL A 105 -8.07 5.17 -3.97
CA VAL A 105 -7.34 3.92 -4.21
C VAL A 105 -8.19 3.02 -5.10
N ILE A 106 -7.67 2.70 -6.27
CA ILE A 106 -8.31 1.78 -7.21
C ILE A 106 -7.46 0.51 -7.31
N SER A 107 -8.07 -0.64 -7.10
CA SER A 107 -7.44 -1.94 -7.37
C SER A 107 -8.07 -2.61 -8.58
N GLY A 108 -7.27 -3.31 -9.38
CA GLY A 108 -7.75 -4.00 -10.57
C GLY A 108 -7.62 -3.16 -11.84
N GLY A 109 -8.45 -3.47 -12.84
CA GLY A 109 -8.27 -2.88 -14.16
C GLY A 109 -6.99 -3.36 -14.86
N ALA A 110 -6.44 -4.50 -14.45
CA ALA A 110 -5.15 -5.00 -14.93
C ALA A 110 -5.24 -5.71 -16.29
N SER A 111 -6.43 -6.00 -16.80
CA SER A 111 -6.63 -6.51 -18.17
C SER A 111 -6.49 -5.40 -19.21
N SER A 112 -6.19 -5.75 -20.46
CA SER A 112 -5.79 -4.79 -21.50
C SER A 112 -6.85 -3.73 -21.87
N GLY A 113 -8.14 -3.94 -21.60
CA GLY A 113 -9.20 -2.99 -21.96
C GLY A 113 -9.61 -2.01 -20.85
N SER A 114 -9.80 -2.49 -19.62
CA SER A 114 -10.32 -1.67 -18.51
C SER A 114 -9.28 -0.72 -17.91
N ARG A 115 -7.98 -1.05 -18.03
CA ARG A 115 -6.89 -0.13 -17.69
C ARG A 115 -6.92 1.16 -18.50
N ASP A 116 -7.27 1.02 -19.77
CA ASP A 116 -7.34 2.16 -20.67
C ASP A 116 -8.45 3.12 -20.24
N PHE A 117 -9.57 2.61 -19.70
CA PHE A 117 -10.65 3.45 -19.18
C PHE A 117 -10.22 4.26 -17.95
N ILE A 118 -9.60 3.59 -16.95
CA ILE A 118 -9.14 4.29 -15.72
C ILE A 118 -8.14 5.38 -16.07
N ILE A 119 -7.12 5.04 -16.88
CA ILE A 119 -6.09 6.00 -17.30
C ILE A 119 -6.69 7.13 -18.13
N LYS A 120 -7.59 6.81 -19.06
CA LYS A 120 -8.30 7.82 -19.88
C LYS A 120 -9.11 8.77 -19.02
N ILE A 121 -9.94 8.24 -18.10
CA ILE A 121 -10.76 9.03 -17.19
C ILE A 121 -9.88 9.96 -16.34
N ILE A 122 -8.79 9.43 -15.75
CA ILE A 122 -7.92 10.25 -14.92
C ILE A 122 -7.24 11.36 -15.74
N LYS A 123 -6.87 11.11 -17.00
CA LYS A 123 -6.32 12.14 -17.89
C LYS A 123 -7.35 13.22 -18.24
N GLU A 124 -8.63 12.86 -18.33
CA GLU A 124 -9.71 13.81 -18.65
C GLU A 124 -10.03 14.75 -17.47
N ILE A 125 -10.08 14.21 -16.24
CA ILE A 125 -10.55 14.97 -15.07
C ILE A 125 -9.45 15.27 -14.04
N GLY A 126 -8.19 14.94 -14.35
CA GLY A 126 -7.03 15.10 -13.51
C GLY A 126 -5.72 14.98 -14.28
N ALA A 127 -4.68 14.45 -13.65
CA ALA A 127 -3.37 14.25 -14.28
C ALA A 127 -2.71 12.97 -13.76
N ILE A 128 -2.11 12.19 -14.65
CA ILE A 128 -1.22 11.07 -14.33
C ILE A 128 0.20 11.61 -14.18
N LYS A 129 0.85 11.34 -13.06
CA LYS A 129 2.26 11.68 -12.81
C LYS A 129 3.20 10.61 -13.32
N PHE A 130 2.86 9.36 -13.05
CA PHE A 130 3.56 8.21 -13.65
C PHE A 130 2.63 7.01 -13.79
N TRP A 131 2.99 6.15 -14.72
CA TRP A 131 2.38 4.86 -14.98
C TRP A 131 3.47 3.84 -15.25
N LYS A 132 3.46 2.73 -14.51
CA LYS A 132 4.47 1.68 -14.45
C LYS A 132 5.75 2.12 -13.72
N VAL A 133 6.23 1.24 -12.86
CA VAL A 133 7.43 1.40 -12.05
C VAL A 133 8.35 0.20 -12.20
N SER A 134 9.64 0.37 -11.95
CA SER A 134 10.65 -0.69 -12.06
C SER A 134 10.73 -1.54 -10.79
N ILE A 135 9.56 -2.08 -10.34
CA ILE A 135 9.41 -2.86 -9.12
C ILE A 135 8.79 -4.24 -9.44
N LYS A 136 9.15 -5.25 -8.67
CA LYS A 136 8.59 -6.61 -8.74
C LYS A 136 8.34 -7.15 -7.32
N PRO A 137 7.06 -7.59 -7.04
CA PRO A 137 5.87 -7.43 -7.86
C PRO A 137 5.37 -5.99 -7.83
N GLY A 138 4.59 -5.56 -8.83
CA GLY A 138 3.92 -4.27 -8.78
C GLY A 138 4.22 -3.31 -9.93
N ARG A 139 4.82 -3.79 -11.05
CA ARG A 139 5.11 -2.96 -12.22
C ARG A 139 3.93 -2.08 -12.68
N PRO A 140 2.67 -2.59 -12.80
CA PRO A 140 1.53 -1.77 -13.22
C PRO A 140 0.98 -0.94 -12.06
N PHE A 141 1.79 -0.07 -11.48
CA PHE A 141 1.41 0.91 -10.48
C PHE A 141 1.33 2.30 -11.12
N GLY A 142 0.23 3.00 -10.85
CA GLY A 142 0.00 4.36 -11.32
C GLY A 142 -0.27 5.33 -10.18
N PHE A 143 0.13 6.57 -10.40
CA PHE A 143 -0.07 7.67 -9.48
C PHE A 143 -0.48 8.92 -10.24
N GLY A 144 -1.46 9.63 -9.72
CA GLY A 144 -1.98 10.86 -10.31
C GLY A 144 -2.62 11.78 -9.29
N PHE A 145 -3.19 12.87 -9.78
CA PHE A 145 -3.88 13.87 -8.96
C PHE A 145 -5.13 14.41 -9.67
N PHE A 146 -6.14 14.73 -8.87
CA PHE A 146 -7.23 15.62 -9.26
C PHE A 146 -7.00 17.02 -8.70
N ASN A 147 -7.20 18.05 -9.53
CA ASN A 147 -7.04 19.45 -9.14
C ASN A 147 -5.70 19.75 -8.44
N LYS A 148 -4.62 19.07 -8.85
CA LYS A 148 -3.26 19.17 -8.29
C LYS A 148 -3.14 18.88 -6.77
N LYS A 149 -4.21 18.47 -6.10
CA LYS A 149 -4.26 18.32 -4.64
C LYS A 149 -4.71 16.95 -4.16
N LYS A 150 -5.66 16.30 -4.84
CA LYS A 150 -6.22 15.02 -4.41
C LYS A 150 -5.53 13.86 -5.12
N PRO A 151 -4.69 13.08 -4.43
CA PRO A 151 -3.97 11.97 -5.03
C PRO A 151 -4.88 10.79 -5.35
N ILE A 152 -4.47 10.04 -6.37
CA ILE A 152 -5.06 8.76 -6.74
C ILE A 152 -3.96 7.72 -6.94
N LEU A 153 -4.16 6.54 -6.34
CA LEU A 153 -3.33 5.35 -6.53
C LEU A 153 -4.08 4.34 -7.39
N ILE A 154 -3.42 3.88 -8.44
CA ILE A 154 -3.92 2.81 -9.32
C ILE A 154 -3.05 1.59 -9.06
N LEU A 155 -3.61 0.60 -8.36
CA LEU A 155 -2.89 -0.56 -7.89
C LEU A 155 -3.05 -1.74 -8.86
N PRO A 156 -2.07 -2.66 -8.89
CA PRO A 156 -2.15 -3.88 -9.68
C PRO A 156 -3.36 -4.74 -9.30
N GLY A 157 -3.95 -5.46 -10.27
CA GLY A 157 -4.99 -6.46 -10.01
C GLY A 157 -4.47 -7.72 -9.29
N ASN A 158 -3.22 -8.10 -9.48
CA ASN A 158 -2.62 -9.23 -8.77
C ASN A 158 -2.50 -8.96 -7.27
N PRO A 159 -3.01 -9.83 -6.39
CA PRO A 159 -3.21 -9.50 -4.96
C PRO A 159 -1.91 -9.24 -4.20
N VAL A 160 -0.86 -10.02 -4.42
CA VAL A 160 0.44 -9.77 -3.78
C VAL A 160 1.05 -8.46 -4.27
N ALA A 161 0.90 -8.14 -5.55
CA ALA A 161 1.40 -6.88 -6.08
C ALA A 161 0.62 -5.69 -5.53
N CYS A 162 -0.69 -5.81 -5.41
CA CYS A 162 -1.57 -4.80 -4.81
C CYS A 162 -1.16 -4.51 -3.36
N PHE A 163 -1.01 -5.56 -2.55
CA PHE A 163 -0.56 -5.45 -1.16
C PHE A 163 0.82 -4.80 -1.05
N VAL A 164 1.81 -5.30 -1.79
CA VAL A 164 3.20 -4.81 -1.73
C VAL A 164 3.30 -3.34 -2.11
N ILE A 165 2.63 -2.92 -3.17
CA ILE A 165 2.65 -1.51 -3.59
C ILE A 165 1.96 -0.62 -2.57
N PHE A 166 0.79 -1.02 -2.05
CA PHE A 166 0.11 -0.23 -1.03
C PHE A 166 0.91 -0.15 0.26
N PHE A 167 1.49 -1.26 0.73
CA PHE A 167 2.35 -1.32 1.91
C PHE A 167 3.58 -0.41 1.79
N LEU A 168 4.21 -0.33 0.62
CA LEU A 168 5.41 0.48 0.41
C LEU A 168 5.12 1.97 0.17
N PHE A 169 4.09 2.28 -0.61
CA PHE A 169 3.82 3.64 -1.08
C PHE A 169 2.52 4.24 -0.52
N GLY A 170 1.48 3.43 -0.37
CA GLY A 170 0.19 3.88 0.14
C GLY A 170 0.28 4.38 1.58
N GLU A 171 0.99 3.68 2.45
CA GLU A 171 1.19 4.11 3.85
C GLU A 171 2.01 5.39 3.95
N VAL A 172 3.04 5.54 3.12
CA VAL A 172 3.85 6.78 3.10
C VAL A 172 3.00 7.96 2.66
N LEU A 173 2.18 7.77 1.62
CA LEU A 173 1.27 8.80 1.13
C LEU A 173 0.19 9.16 2.17
N LEU A 174 -0.38 8.18 2.87
CA LEU A 174 -1.35 8.41 3.94
C LEU A 174 -0.75 9.23 5.08
N ASN A 175 0.45 8.89 5.54
CA ASN A 175 1.15 9.68 6.56
C ASN A 175 1.39 11.12 6.10
N TYR A 176 1.79 11.30 4.83
CA TYR A 176 1.97 12.63 4.25
C TYR A 176 0.67 13.45 4.26
N ILE A 177 -0.46 12.86 3.84
CA ILE A 177 -1.78 13.50 3.86
C ILE A 177 -2.21 13.87 5.29
N GLN A 178 -1.84 13.04 6.27
CA GLN A 178 -2.09 13.28 7.70
C GLN A 178 -1.18 14.35 8.32
N GLY A 179 -0.21 14.89 7.55
CA GLY A 179 0.71 15.93 8.00
C GLY A 179 2.04 15.39 8.57
N ASN A 180 2.24 14.08 8.59
CA ASN A 180 3.51 13.48 9.00
C ASN A 180 4.49 13.40 7.82
N PHE A 181 5.07 14.54 7.47
CA PHE A 181 5.99 14.67 6.31
C PHE A 181 7.34 13.98 6.51
N SER A 182 7.69 13.67 7.74
CA SER A 182 8.95 12.98 8.08
C SER A 182 8.83 11.46 8.08
N TYR A 183 7.62 10.92 7.90
CA TYR A 183 7.41 9.47 7.91
C TYR A 183 8.21 8.78 6.82
N LYS A 184 8.97 7.79 7.24
CA LYS A 184 9.68 6.86 6.35
C LYS A 184 9.34 5.44 6.78
N LYS A 185 9.15 4.56 5.80
CA LYS A 185 8.96 3.14 6.10
C LYS A 185 10.22 2.60 6.77
N SER A 186 10.08 2.08 7.97
CA SER A 186 11.20 1.49 8.70
C SER A 186 11.58 0.13 8.13
N PHE A 187 12.87 -0.16 8.19
CA PHE A 187 13.44 -1.46 7.88
C PHE A 187 14.57 -1.75 8.85
N PHE A 188 14.96 -3.00 8.93
CA PHE A 188 16.18 -3.42 9.63
C PHE A 188 16.99 -4.38 8.76
N ILE A 189 18.27 -4.55 9.12
CA ILE A 189 19.18 -5.43 8.38
C ILE A 189 19.08 -6.84 8.95
N VAL A 190 18.98 -7.81 8.05
CA VAL A 190 18.93 -9.24 8.36
C VAL A 190 19.90 -10.02 7.50
N LYS A 191 20.37 -11.16 7.98
CA LYS A 191 21.20 -12.07 7.20
C LYS A 191 20.34 -12.97 6.31
N SER A 192 20.71 -13.12 5.06
CA SER A 192 20.08 -14.04 4.13
C SER A 192 20.34 -15.50 4.54
N ASN A 193 19.29 -16.32 4.69
CA ASN A 193 19.44 -17.78 4.84
C ASN A 193 19.26 -18.52 3.50
N PHE A 194 19.45 -17.83 2.38
CA PHE A 194 19.33 -18.39 1.04
C PHE A 194 20.34 -17.74 0.09
N SER A 195 20.59 -18.42 -1.03
CA SER A 195 21.26 -17.84 -2.19
C SER A 195 20.32 -17.79 -3.37
N MET A 196 20.43 -16.78 -4.20
CA MET A 196 19.65 -16.67 -5.44
C MET A 196 20.28 -15.72 -6.46
N LYS A 197 19.95 -15.93 -7.72
CA LYS A 197 20.22 -14.98 -8.80
C LYS A 197 18.95 -14.20 -9.15
N LYS A 198 19.07 -12.95 -9.52
CA LYS A 198 17.98 -12.10 -10.05
C LYS A 198 18.46 -11.33 -11.27
N LYS A 199 17.51 -10.86 -12.08
CA LYS A 199 17.82 -9.99 -13.22
C LYS A 199 18.14 -8.58 -12.74
N PHE A 200 19.08 -7.92 -13.38
CA PHE A 200 19.38 -6.50 -13.20
C PHE A 200 18.17 -5.61 -13.57
N GLY A 201 18.11 -4.41 -13.03
CA GLY A 201 17.26 -3.32 -13.51
C GLY A 201 15.94 -3.13 -12.75
N ARG A 202 15.49 -4.08 -11.90
CA ARG A 202 14.30 -3.90 -11.06
C ARG A 202 14.58 -4.10 -9.57
N GLU A 203 13.97 -3.27 -8.74
CA GLU A 203 13.82 -3.53 -7.32
C GLU A 203 12.89 -4.74 -7.14
N GLU A 204 13.30 -5.75 -6.37
CA GLU A 204 12.44 -6.89 -6.07
C GLU A 204 12.12 -6.93 -4.59
N PHE A 205 10.84 -7.14 -4.26
CA PHE A 205 10.36 -7.30 -2.90
C PHE A 205 9.85 -8.72 -2.72
N LEU A 206 10.65 -9.55 -2.06
CA LEU A 206 10.30 -10.94 -1.79
C LEU A 206 9.54 -11.05 -0.46
N ARG A 207 8.59 -11.96 -0.40
CA ARG A 207 7.93 -12.31 0.87
C ARG A 207 8.92 -13.13 1.67
N GLY A 208 9.23 -12.62 2.88
CA GLY A 208 10.22 -13.18 3.77
C GLY A 208 9.68 -13.43 5.17
N ARG A 209 10.26 -14.39 5.87
CA ARG A 209 10.00 -14.66 7.28
C ARG A 209 11.31 -14.67 8.04
N THR A 210 11.41 -13.81 9.04
CA THR A 210 12.59 -13.70 9.90
C THR A 210 12.57 -14.73 11.01
N PHE A 211 13.76 -15.10 11.47
CA PHE A 211 13.99 -15.93 12.65
C PHE A 211 15.35 -15.58 13.27
N VAL A 212 15.52 -15.89 14.55
CA VAL A 212 16.78 -15.66 15.26
C VAL A 212 17.53 -16.98 15.41
N LYS A 213 18.84 -16.97 15.13
CA LYS A 213 19.76 -18.08 15.37
C LYS A 213 21.07 -17.51 15.93
N ASN A 214 21.50 -18.00 17.09
CA ASN A 214 22.72 -17.55 17.78
C ASN A 214 22.79 -16.00 17.94
N GLY A 215 21.67 -15.37 18.33
CA GLY A 215 21.59 -13.92 18.50
C GLY A 215 21.55 -13.10 17.20
N ILE A 216 21.65 -13.72 16.03
CA ILE A 216 21.64 -13.07 14.73
C ILE A 216 20.28 -13.28 14.07
N MET A 217 19.72 -12.21 13.50
CA MET A 217 18.45 -12.27 12.75
C MET A 217 18.70 -12.69 11.31
N TYR A 218 18.08 -13.77 10.92
CA TYR A 218 18.07 -14.30 9.55
C TYR A 218 16.72 -14.16 8.90
N VAL A 219 16.68 -14.25 7.57
CA VAL A 219 15.44 -14.29 6.79
C VAL A 219 15.44 -15.44 5.80
N ASN A 220 14.33 -16.17 5.77
CA ASN A 220 13.96 -17.10 4.71
C ASN A 220 13.05 -16.40 3.70
N LYS A 221 13.21 -16.68 2.41
CA LYS A 221 12.25 -16.30 1.39
C LYS A 221 11.19 -17.38 1.21
N PHE A 222 9.95 -17.01 0.91
CA PHE A 222 8.95 -17.99 0.48
C PHE A 222 9.41 -18.69 -0.80
N TYR A 223 9.14 -19.97 -0.93
CA TYR A 223 9.65 -20.79 -2.04
C TYR A 223 9.16 -20.34 -3.44
N LYS A 224 7.92 -19.83 -3.54
CA LYS A 224 7.33 -19.26 -4.76
C LYS A 224 7.02 -17.78 -4.62
N GLN A 225 7.57 -16.92 -5.48
CA GLN A 225 7.48 -15.47 -5.39
C GLN A 225 6.50 -14.85 -6.43
N GLY A 226 5.48 -15.61 -6.86
CA GLY A 226 4.49 -15.13 -7.82
C GLY A 226 3.61 -14.00 -7.28
N ALA A 227 3.17 -13.10 -8.18
CA ALA A 227 2.36 -11.93 -7.82
C ALA A 227 0.90 -12.26 -7.41
N GLY A 228 0.43 -13.48 -7.71
CA GLY A 228 -0.90 -13.97 -7.34
C GLY A 228 -0.92 -14.95 -6.16
N ILE A 229 0.23 -15.26 -5.55
CA ILE A 229 0.34 -16.32 -4.53
C ILE A 229 0.10 -15.72 -3.13
N LEU A 230 -1.15 -15.55 -2.72
CA LEU A 230 -1.53 -14.99 -1.42
C LEU A 230 -0.94 -15.73 -0.22
N ASN A 231 -0.79 -17.06 -0.29
CA ASN A 231 -0.15 -17.85 0.76
C ASN A 231 1.27 -17.36 1.09
N SER A 232 1.95 -16.70 0.14
CA SER A 232 3.26 -16.11 0.40
C SER A 232 3.19 -14.92 1.36
N LEU A 233 2.13 -14.12 1.33
CA LEU A 233 1.89 -13.04 2.28
C LEU A 233 1.52 -13.56 3.67
N VAL A 234 0.63 -14.57 3.72
CA VAL A 234 0.20 -15.18 4.98
C VAL A 234 1.36 -15.83 5.72
N TRP A 235 2.25 -16.51 4.99
CA TRP A 235 3.43 -17.16 5.57
C TRP A 235 4.49 -16.16 6.04
N SER A 236 4.66 -15.03 5.33
CA SER A 236 5.72 -14.06 5.61
C SER A 236 5.34 -13.10 6.74
N ASN A 237 6.33 -12.53 7.43
CA ASN A 237 6.17 -11.43 8.37
C ASN A 237 6.73 -10.10 7.86
N GLY A 238 7.15 -10.06 6.59
CA GLY A 238 7.65 -8.83 5.95
C GLY A 238 8.19 -9.04 4.54
N LEU A 239 8.75 -7.99 3.99
CA LEU A 239 9.32 -7.95 2.66
C LEU A 239 10.83 -7.81 2.71
N ILE A 240 11.53 -8.64 1.92
CA ILE A 240 12.97 -8.53 1.67
C ILE A 240 13.16 -7.64 0.45
N ARG A 241 13.88 -6.54 0.56
CA ARG A 241 14.26 -5.71 -0.58
C ARG A 241 15.55 -6.21 -1.23
N LEU A 242 15.48 -6.45 -2.52
CA LEU A 242 16.64 -6.72 -3.37
C LEU A 242 16.83 -5.56 -4.34
N ARG A 243 17.90 -4.80 -4.18
CA ARG A 243 18.17 -3.59 -4.96
C ARG A 243 18.32 -3.89 -6.45
N SER A 244 17.99 -2.93 -7.30
CA SER A 244 17.99 -3.06 -8.76
C SER A 244 19.36 -3.44 -9.34
N ASN A 245 20.44 -2.96 -8.74
CA ASN A 245 21.84 -3.20 -9.13
C ASN A 245 22.44 -4.51 -8.59
N LYS A 246 21.75 -5.24 -7.69
CA LYS A 246 22.19 -6.55 -7.21
C LYS A 246 21.66 -7.64 -8.15
N THR A 247 22.51 -8.54 -8.58
CA THR A 247 22.16 -9.70 -9.45
C THR A 247 22.36 -11.04 -8.75
N ILE A 248 23.20 -11.06 -7.74
CA ILE A 248 23.51 -12.25 -6.93
C ILE A 248 23.26 -11.90 -5.47
N ILE A 249 22.55 -12.76 -4.78
CA ILE A 249 22.36 -12.76 -3.34
C ILE A 249 23.01 -14.03 -2.82
N GLU A 250 24.02 -13.87 -2.00
CA GLU A 250 24.72 -14.98 -1.32
C GLU A 250 24.12 -15.23 0.06
N LYS A 251 24.19 -16.47 0.53
CA LYS A 251 23.84 -16.80 1.91
C LYS A 251 24.70 -15.96 2.88
N ASN A 252 24.11 -15.53 3.98
CA ASN A 252 24.68 -14.63 4.99
C ASN A 252 24.93 -13.18 4.53
N SER A 253 24.54 -12.78 3.31
CA SER A 253 24.60 -11.38 2.93
C SER A 253 23.55 -10.54 3.66
N ASP A 254 23.85 -9.25 3.84
CA ASP A 254 22.96 -8.29 4.48
C ASP A 254 21.86 -7.86 3.52
N LEU A 255 20.60 -7.91 4.02
CA LEU A 255 19.41 -7.56 3.29
C LEU A 255 18.53 -6.61 4.10
N GLU A 256 17.89 -5.65 3.43
CA GLU A 256 16.87 -4.80 4.02
C GLU A 256 15.56 -5.59 4.17
N PHE A 257 15.01 -5.61 5.38
CA PHE A 257 13.75 -6.28 5.68
C PHE A 257 12.72 -5.28 6.21
N TYR A 258 11.57 -5.21 5.57
CA TYR A 258 10.45 -4.35 5.90
C TYR A 258 9.35 -5.18 6.60
N PRO A 259 9.20 -5.11 7.92
CA PRO A 259 8.18 -5.89 8.64
C PRO A 259 6.77 -5.40 8.33
N TYR A 260 5.79 -6.32 8.34
CA TYR A 260 4.35 -5.96 8.16
C TYR A 260 3.74 -5.36 9.42
N GLU A 261 4.27 -5.67 10.58
CA GLU A 261 3.78 -5.19 11.86
C GLU A 261 4.12 -3.71 12.07
N ARG A 262 3.16 -3.03 12.63
CA ARG A 262 3.24 -1.62 13.02
C ARG A 262 3.69 -1.47 14.46
#